data_eb05a8c4b74e87c706b4dbc1d2a27888
#
_entry.id   eb05a8c4b74e87c706b4dbc1d2a27888
#
_cell.length_a   1.000
_cell.length_b   1.000
_cell.length_c   1.000
_cell.angle_alpha   90.00
_cell.angle_beta   90.00
_cell.angle_gamma   90.00
#
_symmetry.space_group_name_H-M   'P 1'
#
loop_
_entity.id
_entity.type
_entity.pdbx_description
1 polymer ?
#
loop_
_entity_poly.entity_id
_entity_poly.type
_entity_poly.pdbx_seq_one_letter_code
_entity_poly.pdbx_strand_id
1 'polypeptide(L)'
;MRENMKSEFKQMIDELEIDLKSSVTSWSKTEYVTQIYHFVGGVKRTYNGINIKTIRQGQFTKFLCKNGAMVMINDSNVLMVETFEEE
;
A
#
# COMPACT_ATOMS: atom_id res chain seq x y z
N MET A 1 11.80 18.00 24.98
CA MET A 1 12.29 18.55 23.73
C MET A 1 12.57 17.48 22.69
N ARG A 2 13.51 16.58 22.95
CA ARG A 2 13.73 15.44 22.07
C ARG A 2 12.49 14.59 21.90
N GLU A 3 11.76 14.38 22.97
CA GLU A 3 10.53 13.60 22.97
C GLU A 3 9.43 14.27 22.16
N ASN A 4 9.32 15.60 22.25
CA ASN A 4 8.35 16.35 21.49
C ASN A 4 8.65 16.29 20.00
N MET A 5 9.92 16.37 19.62
CA MET A 5 10.33 16.25 18.23
C MET A 5 10.02 14.86 17.68
N LYS A 6 10.26 13.81 18.46
CA LYS A 6 9.91 12.44 18.08
C LYS A 6 8.41 12.27 17.91
N SER A 7 7.63 12.85 18.81
CA SER A 7 6.17 12.79 18.75
C SER A 7 5.63 13.47 17.50
N GLU A 8 6.14 14.67 17.19
CA GLU A 8 5.71 15.42 16.02
C GLU A 8 6.09 14.69 14.74
N PHE A 9 7.29 14.18 14.68
CA PHE A 9 7.77 13.43 13.52
C PHE A 9 6.95 12.16 13.31
N LYS A 10 6.71 11.42 14.38
CA LYS A 10 5.91 10.21 14.35
C LYS A 10 4.48 10.50 13.91
N GLN A 11 3.89 11.56 14.45
CA GLN A 11 2.54 11.98 14.09
C GLN A 11 2.45 12.34 12.60
N MET A 12 3.45 13.02 12.09
CA MET A 12 3.49 13.38 10.68
C MET A 12 3.57 12.16 9.79
N ILE A 13 4.38 11.16 10.16
CA ILE A 13 4.48 9.89 9.43
C ILE A 13 3.18 9.13 9.51
N ASP A 14 2.56 9.07 10.69
CA ASP A 14 1.29 8.39 10.88
C ASP A 14 0.18 9.05 10.05
N GLU A 15 0.16 10.37 9.98
CA GLU A 15 -0.79 11.11 9.15
C GLU A 15 -0.59 10.81 7.67
N LEU A 16 0.65 10.76 7.21
CA LEU A 16 0.95 10.41 5.82
C LEU A 16 0.51 8.98 5.50
N GLU A 17 0.75 8.04 6.39
CA GLU A 17 0.31 6.67 6.20
C GLU A 17 -1.22 6.57 6.17
N ILE A 18 -1.89 7.32 7.03
CA ILE A 18 -3.34 7.38 7.06
C ILE A 18 -3.88 7.97 5.76
N ASP A 19 -3.28 9.05 5.27
CA ASP A 19 -3.71 9.69 4.03
C ASP A 19 -3.54 8.75 2.84
N LEU A 20 -2.40 8.09 2.72
CA LEU A 20 -2.16 7.13 1.64
C LEU A 20 -3.14 5.97 1.70
N LYS A 21 -3.36 5.44 2.89
CA LYS A 21 -4.31 4.36 3.12
C LYS A 21 -5.74 4.82 2.85
N SER A 22 -6.08 6.03 3.28
CA SER A 22 -7.41 6.59 3.06
C SER A 22 -7.71 6.80 1.59
N SER A 23 -6.72 7.17 0.77
CA SER A 23 -6.96 7.41 -0.65
C SER A 23 -7.41 6.13 -1.36
N VAL A 24 -6.81 4.98 -1.05
CA VAL A 24 -7.26 3.70 -1.61
C VAL A 24 -8.59 3.28 -0.99
N THR A 25 -8.71 3.36 0.32
CA THR A 25 -9.92 2.94 1.05
C THR A 25 -11.12 3.80 0.68
N SER A 26 -10.92 5.12 0.51
CA SER A 26 -11.99 6.05 0.11
C SER A 26 -12.40 5.85 -1.34
N TRP A 27 -11.44 5.52 -2.19
CA TRP A 27 -11.70 5.29 -3.61
C TRP A 27 -12.48 3.99 -3.83
N SER A 28 -12.06 2.92 -3.15
CA SER A 28 -12.63 1.61 -3.38
C SER A 28 -13.89 1.37 -2.56
N LYS A 29 -14.93 0.87 -3.20
CA LYS A 29 -16.18 0.44 -2.55
C LYS A 29 -16.12 -1.02 -2.15
N THR A 30 -15.08 -1.74 -2.55
CA THR A 30 -14.92 -3.16 -2.27
C THR A 30 -13.86 -3.38 -1.22
N GLU A 31 -13.97 -4.48 -0.47
CA GLU A 31 -13.00 -4.85 0.55
C GLU A 31 -11.70 -5.36 -0.08
N TYR A 32 -11.79 -5.93 -1.27
CA TYR A 32 -10.68 -6.52 -1.98
C TYR A 32 -10.45 -5.82 -3.30
N VAL A 33 -9.18 -5.74 -3.67
CA VAL A 33 -8.78 -5.11 -4.94
C VAL A 33 -7.74 -5.97 -5.64
N THR A 34 -7.61 -5.75 -6.94
CA THR A 34 -6.51 -6.27 -7.75
C THR A 34 -5.56 -5.13 -8.02
N GLN A 35 -4.27 -5.36 -7.85
CA GLN A 35 -3.25 -4.38 -8.19
C GLN A 35 -2.26 -4.95 -9.19
N ILE A 36 -1.91 -4.13 -10.19
CA ILE A 36 -0.87 -4.45 -11.16
C ILE A 36 0.29 -3.51 -10.90
N TYR A 37 1.44 -4.10 -10.55
CA TYR A 37 2.66 -3.36 -10.27
C TYR A 37 3.56 -3.37 -11.49
N HIS A 38 3.98 -2.20 -11.93
CA HIS A 38 4.91 -2.01 -13.04
C HIS A 38 6.27 -1.67 -12.47
N PHE A 39 7.24 -2.53 -12.72
CA PHE A 39 8.58 -2.40 -12.17
C PHE A 39 9.55 -1.84 -13.20
N VAL A 40 10.65 -1.28 -12.69
CA VAL A 40 11.78 -0.88 -13.52
C VAL A 40 12.24 -2.10 -14.34
N GLY A 41 12.55 -1.88 -15.62
CA GLY A 41 12.96 -2.95 -16.52
C GLY A 41 11.85 -3.62 -17.28
N GLY A 42 10.61 -3.11 -17.20
CA GLY A 42 9.49 -3.57 -18.01
C GLY A 42 8.77 -4.80 -17.46
N VAL A 43 9.11 -5.22 -16.25
CA VAL A 43 8.42 -6.34 -15.58
C VAL A 43 7.14 -5.82 -14.94
N LYS A 44 6.06 -6.57 -15.07
CA LYS A 44 4.84 -6.27 -14.31
C LYS A 44 4.30 -7.52 -13.64
N ARG A 45 3.64 -7.32 -12.51
CA ARG A 45 3.06 -8.38 -11.69
C ARG A 45 1.65 -8.01 -11.28
N THR A 46 0.75 -8.98 -11.36
CA THR A 46 -0.64 -8.81 -10.96
C THR A 46 -0.89 -9.55 -9.66
N TYR A 47 -1.47 -8.87 -8.69
CA TYR A 47 -1.86 -9.45 -7.41
C TYR A 47 -3.36 -9.30 -7.23
N ASN A 48 -4.05 -10.42 -7.07
CA ASN A 48 -5.50 -10.46 -6.90
C ASN A 48 -5.88 -10.70 -5.45
N GLY A 49 -7.09 -10.30 -5.09
CA GLY A 49 -7.63 -10.56 -3.77
C GLY A 49 -6.89 -9.88 -2.63
N ILE A 50 -6.39 -8.67 -2.88
CA ILE A 50 -5.70 -7.89 -1.86
C ILE A 50 -6.73 -7.28 -0.91
N ASN A 51 -6.60 -7.55 0.39
CA ASN A 51 -7.42 -6.89 1.40
C ASN A 51 -6.88 -5.46 1.60
N ILE A 52 -7.67 -4.47 1.20
CA ILE A 52 -7.23 -3.06 1.24
C ILE A 52 -6.90 -2.58 2.65
N LYS A 53 -7.53 -3.16 3.66
CA LYS A 53 -7.26 -2.78 5.06
C LYS A 53 -5.88 -3.20 5.53
N THR A 54 -5.25 -4.14 4.82
CA THR A 54 -3.92 -4.66 5.18
C THR A 54 -2.79 -3.94 4.48
N ILE A 55 -3.09 -3.09 3.50
CA ILE A 55 -2.05 -2.38 2.76
C ILE A 55 -1.28 -1.44 3.69
N ARG A 56 0.03 -1.57 3.70
CA ARG A 56 0.93 -0.69 4.44
C ARG A 56 2.00 -0.22 3.48
N GLN A 57 2.26 1.08 3.49
CA GLN A 57 3.26 1.71 2.65
C GLN A 57 4.38 2.30 3.50
N GLY A 58 5.54 2.42 2.90
CA GLY A 58 6.75 2.91 3.53
C GLY A 58 7.89 2.65 2.58
N GLN A 59 9.00 2.10 3.07
CA GLN A 59 10.11 1.65 2.23
C GLN A 59 9.69 0.43 1.40
N PHE A 60 8.80 -0.39 1.94
CA PHE A 60 8.20 -1.53 1.28
C PHE A 60 6.69 -1.43 1.36
N THR A 61 6.00 -1.78 0.29
CA THR A 61 4.56 -1.96 0.32
C THR A 61 4.26 -3.40 0.72
N LYS A 62 3.40 -3.58 1.71
CA LYS A 62 3.03 -4.89 2.24
C LYS A 62 1.52 -5.03 2.23
N PHE A 63 1.04 -6.22 1.93
CA PHE A 63 -0.40 -6.51 2.01
C PHE A 63 -0.64 -8.01 2.11
N LEU A 64 -1.87 -8.36 2.53
CA LEU A 64 -2.34 -9.73 2.61
C LEU A 64 -3.36 -10.00 1.51
N CYS A 65 -3.26 -11.15 0.90
CA CYS A 65 -4.20 -11.62 -0.13
C CYS A 65 -5.17 -12.65 0.46
N LYS A 66 -6.31 -12.82 -0.20
CA LYS A 66 -7.33 -13.81 0.18
C LYS A 66 -6.77 -15.23 0.32
N ASN A 67 -5.80 -15.58 -0.51
CA ASN A 67 -5.20 -16.91 -0.49
C ASN A 67 -4.24 -17.14 0.66
N GLY A 68 -4.12 -16.16 1.57
CA GLY A 68 -3.23 -16.23 2.72
C GLY A 68 -1.82 -15.75 2.48
N ALA A 69 -1.49 -15.37 1.25
CA ALA A 69 -0.15 -14.87 0.94
C ALA A 69 0.06 -13.48 1.51
N MET A 70 1.20 -13.25 2.11
CA MET A 70 1.68 -11.92 2.46
C MET A 70 2.69 -11.49 1.39
N VAL A 71 2.45 -10.35 0.78
CA VAL A 71 3.30 -9.82 -0.27
C VAL A 71 4.06 -8.61 0.25
N MET A 72 5.32 -8.52 -0.11
CA MET A 72 6.19 -7.41 0.28
C MET A 72 6.92 -6.93 -0.98
N ILE A 73 6.76 -5.67 -1.33
CA ILE A 73 7.29 -5.10 -2.56
C ILE A 73 8.23 -3.96 -2.23
N ASN A 74 9.42 -3.95 -2.84
CA ASN A 74 10.35 -2.85 -2.70
C ASN A 74 9.89 -1.69 -3.58
N ASP A 75 9.41 -0.63 -2.96
CA ASP A 75 8.81 0.52 -3.65
C ASP A 75 9.80 1.25 -4.54
N SER A 76 11.10 1.16 -4.27
CA SER A 76 12.10 1.83 -5.09
C SER A 76 12.18 1.28 -6.51
N ASN A 77 11.66 0.08 -6.74
CA ASN A 77 11.63 -0.55 -8.06
C ASN A 77 10.30 -0.38 -8.78
N VAL A 78 9.34 0.30 -8.17
CA VAL A 78 7.99 0.44 -8.73
C VAL A 78 7.88 1.76 -9.48
N LEU A 79 7.40 1.69 -10.72
CA LEU A 79 7.14 2.86 -11.55
C LEU A 79 5.70 3.31 -11.44
N MET A 80 4.76 2.36 -11.38
CA MET A 80 3.33 2.65 -11.39
C MET A 80 2.58 1.47 -10.79
N VAL A 81 1.45 1.77 -10.15
CA VAL A 81 0.52 0.76 -9.65
C VAL A 81 -0.87 1.08 -10.19
N GLU A 82 -1.50 0.08 -10.79
CA GLU A 82 -2.88 0.17 -11.19
C GLU A 82 -3.74 -0.60 -10.21
N THR A 83 -4.84 -0.01 -9.76
CA THR A 83 -5.72 -0.62 -8.77
C THR A 83 -7.13 -0.78 -9.36
N PHE A 84 -7.67 -1.97 -9.24
CA PHE A 84 -9.01 -2.31 -9.74
C PHE A 84 -9.84 -2.91 -8.61
N GLU A 85 -11.09 -2.46 -8.49
CA GLU A 85 -12.02 -3.03 -7.52
C GLU A 85 -12.36 -4.47 -7.91
N GLU A 86 -12.46 -5.34 -6.90
CA GLU A 86 -12.96 -6.70 -7.08
C GLU A 86 -14.38 -6.79 -6.52
N GLU A 87 -15.28 -7.24 -7.32
CA GLU A 87 -16.66 -7.46 -6.91
C GLU A 87 -16.91 -8.87 -6.37
#